data_a4ecefc6e5d0769c73a6984e3904aa22
#
_entry.id   a4ecefc6e5d0769c73a6984e3904aa22
#
_cell.length_a   1.000
_cell.length_b   1.000
_cell.length_c   1.000
_cell.angle_alpha   90.00
_cell.angle_beta   90.00
_cell.angle_gamma   90.00
#
_symmetry.space_group_name_H-M   'P 1'
#
loop_
_entity.id
_entity.type
_entity.pdbx_description
1 polymer ?
#
loop_
_entity_poly.entity_id
_entity_poly.type
_entity_poly.pdbx_seq_one_letter_code
_entity_poly.pdbx_strand_id
1 'polypeptide(L)'
;MGEDVPQRLNFIPKQLIQHQKGVLAIGVEGELQWLDADLNVSSKVSRPFPMPIEFAVISNKHLNAFWLDRELRLAYMASLPLESSQQGITRSELRTSLHTTTVHHPAGSVWSHTLDAEPLALATNGEVLVFVLYKRGLYCIAADAEELWRLPVPQWNYPQNRPRNEDIFAIHIEGDQFLLTSRGGRVQRRSLKTGGILEEFLFEEIEGPLEHHFRHGTNDLLCSASGVLVWLDSLRPVRRVQLRGPIQSAIWDHKLEGWRIAGWREEIILSRPQTETSETSEIPVHIHIQGSRTLILFNDGSWRNSVYSTSKKGQDSLTDSCL
;
A
#
# COMPACT_ATOMS: atom_id res chain seq x y z
N MET A 1 -16.00 -28.53 11.47
CA MET A 1 -14.96 -27.82 12.21
C MET A 1 -14.91 -26.43 11.59
N GLY A 2 -15.33 -25.38 12.32
CA GLY A 2 -15.18 -24.01 11.83
C GLY A 2 -13.69 -23.72 11.71
N GLU A 3 -13.23 -23.29 10.53
CA GLU A 3 -11.86 -22.82 10.38
C GLU A 3 -11.68 -21.61 11.30
N ASP A 4 -10.69 -21.66 12.18
CA ASP A 4 -10.40 -20.58 13.12
C ASP A 4 -10.05 -19.31 12.34
N VAL A 5 -10.95 -18.33 12.35
CA VAL A 5 -10.73 -17.03 11.75
C VAL A 5 -10.05 -16.14 12.81
N PRO A 6 -9.06 -15.29 12.43
CA PRO A 6 -8.39 -14.40 13.38
C PRO A 6 -9.37 -13.50 14.15
N GLN A 7 -8.93 -13.04 15.33
CA GLN A 7 -9.71 -12.12 16.12
C GLN A 7 -9.93 -10.81 15.38
N ARG A 8 -11.15 -10.26 15.49
CA ARG A 8 -11.52 -8.96 14.95
C ARG A 8 -10.65 -7.83 15.55
N LEU A 9 -10.18 -6.92 14.70
CA LEU A 9 -9.51 -5.69 15.12
C LEU A 9 -10.51 -4.72 15.76
N ASN A 10 -10.07 -3.99 16.78
CA ASN A 10 -10.91 -3.04 17.53
C ASN A 10 -10.86 -1.62 16.93
N PHE A 11 -10.41 -1.47 15.69
CA PHE A 11 -10.37 -0.22 14.95
C PHE A 11 -10.64 -0.50 13.47
N ILE A 12 -10.91 0.54 12.69
CA ILE A 12 -11.12 0.45 11.24
C ILE A 12 -9.75 0.32 10.58
N PRO A 13 -9.41 -0.84 9.97
CA PRO A 13 -8.11 -1.02 9.35
C PRO A 13 -8.01 -0.26 8.03
N LYS A 14 -6.80 0.23 7.74
CA LYS A 14 -6.41 0.87 6.47
C LYS A 14 -5.41 0.02 5.69
N GLN A 15 -4.42 -0.54 6.36
CA GLN A 15 -3.29 -1.22 5.75
C GLN A 15 -2.73 -2.32 6.65
N LEU A 16 -2.21 -3.38 6.03
CA LEU A 16 -1.35 -4.36 6.69
C LEU A 16 0.06 -4.30 6.10
N ILE A 17 1.08 -4.34 6.94
CA ILE A 17 2.47 -4.45 6.52
C ILE A 17 3.05 -5.74 7.07
N GLN A 18 3.51 -6.61 6.17
CA GLN A 18 4.16 -7.85 6.55
C GLN A 18 5.60 -7.61 7.02
N HIS A 19 6.00 -8.31 8.07
CA HIS A 19 7.35 -8.30 8.60
C HIS A 19 7.70 -9.67 9.18
N GLN A 20 8.99 -9.95 9.42
CA GLN A 20 9.46 -11.22 10.00
C GLN A 20 8.86 -11.53 11.37
N LYS A 21 8.48 -10.52 12.15
CA LYS A 21 7.83 -10.66 13.47
C LYS A 21 6.34 -10.96 13.41
N GLY A 22 5.71 -10.85 12.24
CA GLY A 22 4.26 -10.94 12.07
C GLY A 22 3.74 -9.82 11.15
N VAL A 23 2.56 -9.32 11.43
CA VAL A 23 1.88 -8.33 10.61
C VAL A 23 1.56 -7.08 11.43
N LEU A 24 1.96 -5.91 10.95
CA LEU A 24 1.55 -4.64 11.53
C LEU A 24 0.24 -4.17 10.87
N ALA A 25 -0.82 -4.08 11.67
CA ALA A 25 -2.08 -3.48 11.24
C ALA A 25 -2.07 -1.98 11.55
N ILE A 26 -2.43 -1.17 10.56
CA ILE A 26 -2.53 0.28 10.63
C ILE A 26 -4.00 0.66 10.45
N GLY A 27 -4.53 1.44 11.39
CA GLY A 27 -5.89 1.96 11.35
C GLY A 27 -6.01 3.29 10.62
N VAL A 28 -7.26 3.65 10.27
CA VAL A 28 -7.58 4.89 9.53
C VAL A 28 -7.24 6.17 10.30
N GLU A 29 -7.21 6.10 11.63
CA GLU A 29 -6.87 7.26 12.48
C GLU A 29 -5.44 7.21 13.04
N GLY A 30 -4.59 6.32 12.50
CA GLY A 30 -3.19 6.18 12.89
C GLY A 30 -2.97 5.19 14.05
N GLU A 31 -3.93 4.29 14.29
CA GLU A 31 -3.75 3.15 15.19
C GLU A 31 -2.70 2.19 14.63
N LEU A 32 -1.92 1.61 15.52
CA LEU A 32 -0.92 0.58 15.24
C LEU A 32 -1.16 -0.62 16.16
N GLN A 33 -1.20 -1.82 15.59
CA GLN A 33 -1.31 -3.06 16.34
C GLN A 33 -0.56 -4.20 15.66
N TRP A 34 0.27 -4.91 16.43
CA TRP A 34 0.94 -6.10 15.94
C TRP A 34 0.05 -7.32 16.04
N LEU A 35 0.07 -8.12 15.01
CA LEU A 35 -0.47 -9.47 14.93
C LEU A 35 0.70 -10.44 14.78
N ASP A 36 0.59 -11.63 15.34
CA ASP A 36 1.57 -12.70 15.17
C ASP A 36 1.49 -13.32 13.76
N ALA A 37 2.27 -14.39 13.52
CA ALA A 37 2.27 -15.08 12.25
C ALA A 37 0.92 -15.73 11.91
N ASP A 38 0.12 -16.05 12.92
CA ASP A 38 -1.22 -16.63 12.76
C ASP A 38 -2.33 -15.57 12.77
N LEU A 39 -1.95 -14.29 12.71
CA LEU A 39 -2.82 -13.11 12.75
C LEU A 39 -3.57 -12.92 14.08
N ASN A 40 -3.12 -13.55 15.16
CA ASN A 40 -3.63 -13.25 16.48
C ASN A 40 -3.04 -11.95 17.00
N VAL A 41 -3.83 -11.22 17.76
CA VAL A 41 -3.39 -9.95 18.37
C VAL A 41 -2.22 -10.22 19.34
N SER A 42 -1.05 -9.66 19.04
CA SER A 42 0.19 -9.82 19.82
C SER A 42 0.61 -8.56 20.57
N SER A 43 -0.04 -7.43 20.34
CA SER A 43 0.22 -6.18 21.04
C SER A 43 -1.06 -5.42 21.39
N LYS A 44 -0.96 -4.48 22.33
CA LYS A 44 -2.01 -3.49 22.54
C LYS A 44 -2.04 -2.50 21.38
N VAL A 45 -3.20 -1.92 21.10
CA VAL A 45 -3.32 -0.81 20.16
C VAL A 45 -2.54 0.38 20.71
N SER A 46 -1.69 0.99 19.89
CA SER A 46 -1.02 2.26 20.17
C SER A 46 -1.38 3.28 19.11
N ARG A 47 -1.37 4.55 19.48
CA ARG A 47 -1.52 5.69 18.57
C ARG A 47 -0.43 6.70 18.89
N PRO A 48 0.73 6.59 18.24
CA PRO A 48 1.89 7.45 18.54
C PRO A 48 1.62 8.94 18.25
N PHE A 49 0.72 9.22 17.32
CA PHE A 49 0.32 10.58 16.96
C PHE A 49 -1.16 10.63 16.57
N PRO A 50 -1.91 11.68 16.91
CA PRO A 50 -3.36 11.74 16.72
C PRO A 50 -3.75 12.21 15.32
N MET A 51 -3.10 11.65 14.30
CA MET A 51 -3.34 11.96 12.88
C MET A 51 -3.35 10.66 12.06
N PRO A 52 -4.12 10.61 10.95
CA PRO A 52 -4.03 9.51 10.00
C PRO A 52 -2.62 9.29 9.49
N ILE A 53 -2.23 8.02 9.35
CA ILE A 53 -1.03 7.62 8.62
C ILE A 53 -1.38 7.55 7.14
N GLU A 54 -0.75 8.41 6.33
CA GLU A 54 -0.98 8.42 4.87
C GLU A 54 -0.18 7.33 4.16
N PHE A 55 1.10 7.25 4.46
CA PHE A 55 2.01 6.23 3.95
C PHE A 55 2.84 5.65 5.09
N ALA A 56 3.10 4.36 5.02
CA ALA A 56 3.97 3.67 5.96
C ALA A 56 4.73 2.54 5.29
N VAL A 57 6.00 2.40 5.66
CA VAL A 57 6.87 1.29 5.25
C VAL A 57 7.73 0.84 6.43
N ILE A 58 8.13 -0.41 6.43
CA ILE A 58 9.08 -0.92 7.41
C ILE A 58 10.45 -1.03 6.74
N SER A 59 11.46 -0.36 7.33
CA SER A 59 12.86 -0.51 6.96
C SER A 59 13.66 -0.97 8.17
N ASN A 60 14.44 -2.04 8.02
CA ASN A 60 15.18 -2.65 9.12
C ASN A 60 14.28 -2.93 10.34
N LYS A 61 14.49 -2.20 11.45
CA LYS A 61 13.77 -2.35 12.72
C LYS A 61 12.84 -1.16 13.00
N HIS A 62 12.48 -0.39 11.99
CA HIS A 62 11.72 0.85 12.17
C HIS A 62 10.53 0.91 11.22
N LEU A 63 9.43 1.41 11.75
CA LEU A 63 8.30 1.90 10.97
C LEU A 63 8.59 3.34 10.58
N ASN A 64 8.67 3.61 9.29
CA ASN A 64 8.79 4.95 8.75
C ASN A 64 7.46 5.34 8.14
N ALA A 65 6.88 6.43 8.62
CA ALA A 65 5.53 6.80 8.24
C ALA A 65 5.37 8.30 8.06
N PHE A 66 4.40 8.65 7.22
CA PHE A 66 3.89 10.00 7.07
C PHE A 66 2.53 10.11 7.74
N TRP A 67 2.39 11.06 8.64
CA TRP A 67 1.11 11.48 9.22
C TRP A 67 0.63 12.72 8.47
N LEU A 68 -0.63 12.71 8.05
CA LEU A 68 -1.22 13.81 7.30
C LEU A 68 -2.60 14.16 7.86
N ASP A 69 -2.78 15.43 8.20
CA ASP A 69 -4.08 16.00 8.55
C ASP A 69 -4.37 17.19 7.63
N ARG A 70 -5.24 16.96 6.64
CA ARG A 70 -5.61 17.99 5.66
C ARG A 70 -6.46 19.08 6.26
N GLU A 71 -7.24 18.80 7.31
CA GLU A 71 -8.04 19.78 8.03
C GLU A 71 -7.13 20.78 8.77
N LEU A 72 -6.15 20.27 9.50
CA LEU A 72 -5.19 21.07 10.25
C LEU A 72 -4.02 21.58 9.39
N ARG A 73 -3.90 21.11 8.16
CA ARG A 73 -2.78 21.38 7.23
C ARG A 73 -1.43 21.01 7.83
N LEU A 74 -1.39 19.89 8.53
CA LEU A 74 -0.20 19.35 9.18
C LEU A 74 0.28 18.11 8.46
N ALA A 75 1.58 18.01 8.24
CA ALA A 75 2.23 16.82 7.75
C ALA A 75 3.51 16.57 8.57
N TYR A 76 3.72 15.30 8.94
CA TYR A 76 4.89 14.85 9.68
C TYR A 76 5.46 13.60 9.04
N MET A 77 6.77 13.47 9.11
CA MET A 77 7.47 12.22 8.83
C MET A 77 8.23 11.80 10.08
N ALA A 78 8.16 10.53 10.44
CA ALA A 78 8.94 10.03 11.57
C ALA A 78 9.30 8.55 11.40
N SER A 79 10.32 8.15 12.15
CA SER A 79 10.77 6.78 12.30
C SER A 79 10.53 6.30 13.72
N LEU A 80 9.80 5.20 13.86
CA LEU A 80 9.45 4.58 15.14
C LEU A 80 10.11 3.20 15.22
N PRO A 81 10.74 2.83 16.37
CA PRO A 81 11.14 1.45 16.59
C PRO A 81 9.93 0.52 16.53
N LEU A 82 10.07 -0.64 15.87
CA LEU A 82 8.96 -1.61 15.72
C LEU A 82 8.42 -2.15 17.04
N GLU A 83 9.19 -2.01 18.11
CA GLU A 83 8.78 -2.42 19.46
C GLU A 83 8.11 -1.30 20.25
N SER A 84 8.07 -0.09 19.69
CA SER A 84 7.42 1.04 20.34
C SER A 84 5.90 0.82 20.35
N SER A 85 5.32 0.88 21.54
CA SER A 85 3.86 0.86 21.76
C SER A 85 3.40 2.10 22.48
N GLN A 86 4.12 3.22 22.29
CA GLN A 86 3.84 4.45 23.00
C GLN A 86 2.57 5.11 22.50
N GLN A 87 1.79 5.63 23.44
CA GLN A 87 0.64 6.46 23.18
C GLN A 87 1.10 7.92 23.11
N GLY A 88 0.74 8.60 22.03
CA GLY A 88 1.01 10.03 21.85
C GLY A 88 -0.02 10.91 22.54
N ILE A 89 0.06 12.20 22.26
CA ILE A 89 -0.91 13.21 22.70
C ILE A 89 -2.28 12.94 22.08
N THR A 90 -3.30 13.56 22.61
CA THR A 90 -4.67 13.53 22.08
C THR A 90 -4.82 14.54 20.92
N ARG A 91 -5.86 14.34 20.07
CA ARG A 91 -6.19 15.30 19.01
C ARG A 91 -6.56 16.69 19.57
N SER A 92 -7.15 16.74 20.75
CA SER A 92 -7.48 17.99 21.45
C SER A 92 -6.21 18.77 21.85
N GLU A 93 -5.23 18.09 22.43
CA GLU A 93 -3.93 18.68 22.78
C GLU A 93 -3.19 19.17 21.52
N LEU A 94 -3.19 18.38 20.45
CA LEU A 94 -2.61 18.81 19.16
C LEU A 94 -3.25 20.11 18.66
N ARG A 95 -4.60 20.19 18.64
CA ARG A 95 -5.31 21.40 18.21
C ARG A 95 -4.98 22.60 19.09
N THR A 96 -4.90 22.42 20.40
CA THR A 96 -4.55 23.50 21.33
C THR A 96 -3.13 23.99 21.08
N SER A 97 -2.19 23.11 20.78
CA SER A 97 -0.79 23.46 20.54
C SER A 97 -0.56 24.31 19.28
N LEU A 98 -1.48 24.27 18.31
CA LEU A 98 -1.39 25.15 17.14
C LEU A 98 -1.45 26.64 17.45
N HIS A 99 -1.95 27.00 18.61
CA HIS A 99 -2.00 28.38 19.11
C HIS A 99 -0.81 28.72 20.05
N THR A 100 0.15 27.80 20.16
CA THR A 100 1.35 27.94 20.99
C THR A 100 2.62 27.70 20.15
N THR A 101 3.78 27.89 20.74
CA THR A 101 5.07 27.55 20.12
C THR A 101 5.48 26.09 20.32
N THR A 102 4.63 25.29 20.96
CA THR A 102 4.93 23.88 21.28
C THR A 102 4.78 23.02 20.01
N VAL A 103 5.86 22.39 19.60
CA VAL A 103 5.85 21.39 18.52
C VAL A 103 5.75 20.00 19.16
N HIS A 104 4.77 19.23 18.71
CA HIS A 104 4.63 17.82 19.09
C HIS A 104 5.14 16.91 17.99
N HIS A 105 5.71 15.80 18.41
CA HIS A 105 6.24 14.76 17.54
C HIS A 105 5.57 13.41 17.83
N PRO A 106 5.56 12.47 16.89
CA PRO A 106 5.07 11.11 17.16
C PRO A 106 5.83 10.48 18.33
N ALA A 107 5.08 9.98 19.32
CA ALA A 107 5.65 9.47 20.56
C ALA A 107 6.58 8.27 20.29
N GLY A 108 7.75 8.27 20.91
CA GLY A 108 8.76 7.22 20.75
C GLY A 108 9.51 7.27 19.43
N SER A 109 9.39 8.35 18.63
CA SER A 109 10.16 8.50 17.41
C SER A 109 11.67 8.62 17.69
N VAL A 110 12.47 7.94 16.86
CA VAL A 110 13.94 8.09 16.84
C VAL A 110 14.29 9.43 16.23
N TRP A 111 13.59 9.78 15.15
CA TRP A 111 13.64 11.09 14.53
C TRP A 111 12.26 11.46 13.97
N SER A 112 12.01 12.74 13.83
CA SER A 112 10.79 13.24 13.20
C SER A 112 11.00 14.63 12.59
N HIS A 113 10.28 14.89 11.52
CA HIS A 113 10.28 16.15 10.79
C HIS A 113 8.86 16.64 10.56
N THR A 114 8.61 17.92 10.82
CA THR A 114 7.43 18.60 10.32
C THR A 114 7.66 18.93 8.85
N LEU A 115 6.67 18.65 8.02
CA LEU A 115 6.75 18.86 6.58
C LEU A 115 5.90 20.07 6.19
N ASP A 116 6.38 20.82 5.22
CA ASP A 116 5.70 21.98 4.66
C ASP A 116 4.92 21.65 3.37
N ALA A 117 4.78 20.38 3.06
CA ALA A 117 4.05 19.88 1.90
C ALA A 117 3.45 18.49 2.14
N GLU A 118 2.41 18.18 1.39
CA GLU A 118 1.74 16.88 1.42
C GLU A 118 2.64 15.78 0.84
N PRO A 119 2.80 14.63 1.53
CA PRO A 119 3.46 13.47 0.95
C PRO A 119 2.59 12.84 -0.13
N LEU A 120 3.20 12.44 -1.25
CA LEU A 120 2.51 11.84 -2.39
C LEU A 120 2.79 10.35 -2.56
N ALA A 121 3.99 9.90 -2.18
CA ALA A 121 4.38 8.51 -2.25
C ALA A 121 5.59 8.25 -1.34
N LEU A 122 5.73 6.98 -0.89
CA LEU A 122 6.83 6.50 -0.05
C LEU A 122 7.16 5.06 -0.43
N ALA A 123 8.45 4.76 -0.56
CA ALA A 123 8.94 3.40 -0.75
C ALA A 123 10.27 3.18 -0.03
N THR A 124 10.61 1.92 0.25
CA THR A 124 11.89 1.51 0.83
C THR A 124 12.37 0.19 0.24
N ASN A 125 13.69 0.00 0.19
CA ASN A 125 14.31 -1.30 -0.02
C ASN A 125 14.82 -1.93 1.29
N GLY A 126 14.50 -1.32 2.44
CA GLY A 126 15.00 -1.70 3.75
C GLY A 126 16.20 -0.85 4.24
N GLU A 127 16.97 -0.25 3.35
CA GLU A 127 18.15 0.56 3.67
C GLU A 127 17.88 2.07 3.54
N VAL A 128 17.19 2.46 2.48
CA VAL A 128 16.86 3.86 2.19
C VAL A 128 15.37 4.07 2.04
N LEU A 129 14.95 5.31 2.21
CA LEU A 129 13.60 5.78 2.00
C LEU A 129 13.57 6.72 0.80
N VAL A 130 12.74 6.42 -0.20
CA VAL A 130 12.47 7.31 -1.34
C VAL A 130 11.06 7.83 -1.22
N PHE A 131 10.88 9.14 -1.30
CA PHE A 131 9.56 9.75 -1.17
C PHE A 131 9.42 11.02 -2.01
N VAL A 132 8.17 11.40 -2.25
CA VAL A 132 7.82 12.62 -2.98
C VAL A 132 6.97 13.52 -2.09
N LEU A 133 7.31 14.80 -2.07
CA LEU A 133 6.49 15.85 -1.46
C LEU A 133 5.90 16.75 -2.56
N TYR A 134 4.62 17.05 -2.42
CA TYR A 134 3.87 17.87 -3.39
C TYR A 134 4.54 19.20 -3.63
N LYS A 135 4.87 19.52 -4.88
CA LYS A 135 5.57 20.74 -5.33
C LYS A 135 6.92 21.01 -4.67
N ARG A 136 7.48 20.07 -3.87
CA ARG A 136 8.78 20.23 -3.22
C ARG A 136 9.86 19.43 -3.93
N GLY A 137 9.58 18.20 -4.29
CA GLY A 137 10.53 17.35 -5.00
C GLY A 137 10.51 15.89 -4.59
N LEU A 138 11.52 15.22 -5.07
CA LEU A 138 11.83 13.81 -4.83
C LEU A 138 13.03 13.73 -3.91
N TYR A 139 12.96 12.89 -2.89
CA TYR A 139 13.97 12.77 -1.84
C TYR A 139 14.39 11.33 -1.66
N CYS A 140 15.65 11.13 -1.32
CA CYS A 140 16.16 9.87 -0.79
C CYS A 140 16.92 10.17 0.50
N ILE A 141 16.57 9.45 1.55
CA ILE A 141 17.23 9.55 2.85
C ILE A 141 17.67 8.16 3.33
N ALA A 142 18.71 8.11 4.14
CA ALA A 142 19.08 6.93 4.89
C ALA A 142 18.16 6.68 6.09
N ALA A 143 18.30 5.55 6.76
CA ALA A 143 17.44 5.17 7.88
C ALA A 143 17.52 6.12 9.10
N ASP A 144 18.61 6.87 9.25
CA ASP A 144 18.86 7.88 10.29
C ASP A 144 18.43 9.29 9.88
N ALA A 145 17.71 9.42 8.76
CA ALA A 145 17.26 10.67 8.14
C ALA A 145 18.36 11.51 7.46
N GLU A 146 19.59 10.98 7.29
CA GLU A 146 20.59 11.65 6.46
C GLU A 146 20.09 11.76 5.01
N GLU A 147 20.09 12.99 4.44
CA GLU A 147 19.71 13.22 3.05
C GLU A 147 20.83 12.73 2.12
N LEU A 148 20.55 11.69 1.34
CA LEU A 148 21.47 11.16 0.34
C LEU A 148 21.42 11.96 -0.95
N TRP A 149 20.23 12.31 -1.39
CA TRP A 149 19.99 13.20 -2.52
C TRP A 149 18.59 13.81 -2.51
N ARG A 150 18.45 14.96 -3.17
CA ARG A 150 17.20 15.67 -3.42
C ARG A 150 17.16 16.13 -4.86
N LEU A 151 16.00 16.00 -5.48
CA LEU A 151 15.75 16.42 -6.85
C LEU A 151 14.48 17.28 -6.93
N PRO A 152 14.38 18.18 -7.89
CA PRO A 152 13.14 18.93 -8.13
C PRO A 152 12.00 17.99 -8.52
N VAL A 153 10.77 18.51 -8.47
CA VAL A 153 9.59 17.80 -8.96
C VAL A 153 9.83 17.35 -10.40
N PRO A 154 9.59 16.07 -10.72
CA PRO A 154 9.73 15.57 -12.08
C PRO A 154 8.89 16.36 -13.07
N GLN A 155 9.49 16.70 -14.20
CA GLN A 155 8.79 17.28 -15.32
C GLN A 155 8.49 16.16 -16.32
N TRP A 156 7.26 16.19 -16.84
CA TRP A 156 6.77 15.15 -17.74
C TRP A 156 6.51 15.72 -19.12
N ASN A 157 6.96 15.01 -20.15
CA ASN A 157 6.62 15.31 -21.53
C ASN A 157 5.31 14.58 -21.89
N TYR A 158 4.17 15.23 -21.71
CA TYR A 158 2.89 14.68 -22.13
C TYR A 158 2.60 14.95 -23.61
N PRO A 159 1.95 14.01 -24.31
CA PRO A 159 1.37 14.27 -25.61
C PRO A 159 0.34 15.39 -25.53
N GLN A 160 0.27 16.26 -26.54
CA GLN A 160 -0.60 17.44 -26.56
C GLN A 160 -2.10 17.13 -26.42
N ASN A 161 -2.51 15.93 -26.82
CA ASN A 161 -3.89 15.47 -26.85
C ASN A 161 -4.33 14.69 -25.59
N ARG A 162 -3.47 14.59 -24.57
CA ARG A 162 -3.82 13.91 -23.31
C ARG A 162 -3.97 14.92 -22.17
N PRO A 163 -4.96 14.71 -21.26
CA PRO A 163 -5.04 15.48 -20.03
C PRO A 163 -3.75 15.37 -19.22
N ARG A 164 -3.23 16.47 -18.77
CA ARG A 164 -2.08 16.48 -17.86
C ARG A 164 -2.54 16.04 -16.49
N ASN A 165 -1.92 15.01 -15.98
CA ASN A 165 -2.08 14.56 -14.61
C ASN A 165 -0.70 14.14 -14.09
N GLU A 166 0.03 15.15 -13.62
CA GLU A 166 1.47 15.06 -13.34
C GLU A 166 1.77 14.61 -11.92
N ASP A 167 0.77 14.56 -11.05
CA ASP A 167 0.96 14.15 -9.66
C ASP A 167 1.47 12.72 -9.60
N ILE A 168 2.54 12.53 -8.85
CA ILE A 168 3.09 11.21 -8.56
C ILE A 168 2.23 10.57 -7.48
N PHE A 169 1.97 9.27 -7.61
CA PHE A 169 1.19 8.54 -6.63
C PHE A 169 1.79 7.19 -6.25
N ALA A 170 2.78 6.70 -6.99
CA ALA A 170 3.43 5.42 -6.69
C ALA A 170 4.94 5.46 -6.93
N ILE A 171 5.66 4.77 -6.05
CA ILE A 171 7.09 4.47 -6.15
C ILE A 171 7.27 2.97 -5.92
N HIS A 172 8.01 2.29 -6.80
CA HIS A 172 8.42 0.90 -6.64
C HIS A 172 9.92 0.78 -6.74
N ILE A 173 10.58 0.29 -5.70
CA ILE A 173 12.03 0.07 -5.69
C ILE A 173 12.33 -1.36 -6.13
N GLU A 174 13.26 -1.52 -7.08
CA GLU A 174 13.72 -2.80 -7.63
C GLU A 174 15.24 -2.80 -7.73
N GLY A 175 15.89 -3.46 -6.78
CA GLY A 175 17.35 -3.49 -6.71
C GLY A 175 17.95 -2.10 -6.55
N ASP A 176 18.78 -1.67 -7.50
CA ASP A 176 19.45 -0.37 -7.53
C ASP A 176 18.67 0.72 -8.30
N GLN A 177 17.42 0.45 -8.66
CA GLN A 177 16.54 1.32 -9.42
C GLN A 177 15.19 1.50 -8.74
N PHE A 178 14.44 2.50 -9.16
CA PHE A 178 13.05 2.66 -8.78
C PHE A 178 12.21 3.22 -9.92
N LEU A 179 10.94 2.86 -9.92
CA LEU A 179 9.92 3.39 -10.82
C LEU A 179 9.13 4.47 -10.10
N LEU A 180 8.95 5.58 -10.77
CA LEU A 180 8.14 6.70 -10.33
C LEU A 180 6.97 6.86 -11.29
N THR A 181 5.73 6.71 -10.80
CA THR A 181 4.53 6.70 -11.65
C THR A 181 3.66 7.90 -11.37
N SER A 182 3.27 8.61 -12.43
CA SER A 182 2.30 9.72 -12.36
C SER A 182 0.86 9.22 -12.58
N ARG A 183 -0.12 9.97 -12.09
CA ARG A 183 -1.55 9.67 -12.29
C ARG A 183 -1.94 9.64 -13.77
N GLY A 184 -1.21 10.32 -14.63
CA GLY A 184 -1.40 10.30 -16.09
C GLY A 184 -0.73 9.10 -16.79
N GLY A 185 -0.15 8.17 -16.03
CA GLY A 185 0.50 6.95 -16.58
C GLY A 185 1.91 7.16 -17.11
N ARG A 186 2.51 8.33 -16.94
CA ARG A 186 3.94 8.52 -17.21
C ARG A 186 4.76 7.84 -16.14
N VAL A 187 5.81 7.17 -16.55
CA VAL A 187 6.72 6.45 -15.68
C VAL A 187 8.15 6.87 -15.96
N GLN A 188 8.90 7.12 -14.90
CA GLN A 188 10.35 7.27 -14.95
C GLN A 188 10.99 6.13 -14.18
N ARG A 189 11.88 5.39 -14.83
CA ARG A 189 12.83 4.49 -14.18
C ARG A 189 14.05 5.31 -13.79
N ARG A 190 14.45 5.25 -12.54
CA ARG A 190 15.53 6.08 -11.99
C ARG A 190 16.54 5.26 -11.22
N SER A 191 17.79 5.73 -11.18
CA SER A 191 18.83 5.17 -10.32
C SER A 191 18.54 5.45 -8.86
N LEU A 192 18.55 4.44 -8.01
CA LEU A 192 18.37 4.61 -6.56
C LEU A 192 19.54 5.39 -5.94
N LYS A 193 20.75 5.23 -6.47
CA LYS A 193 21.97 5.89 -5.97
C LYS A 193 21.97 7.40 -6.19
N THR A 194 21.43 7.88 -7.31
CA THR A 194 21.56 9.29 -7.72
C THR A 194 20.23 9.99 -7.97
N GLY A 195 19.13 9.24 -8.06
CA GLY A 195 17.83 9.73 -8.50
C GLY A 195 17.76 10.08 -10.00
N GLY A 196 18.87 9.91 -10.74
CA GLY A 196 18.94 10.23 -12.18
C GLY A 196 18.02 9.36 -13.02
N ILE A 197 17.43 9.95 -14.08
CA ILE A 197 16.54 9.24 -15.01
C ILE A 197 17.36 8.27 -15.85
N LEU A 198 16.94 7.02 -15.90
CA LEU A 198 17.51 5.97 -16.75
C LEU A 198 16.63 5.74 -17.99
N GLU A 199 15.31 5.79 -17.80
CA GLU A 199 14.32 5.53 -18.85
C GLU A 199 13.04 6.28 -18.55
N GLU A 200 12.30 6.66 -19.60
CA GLU A 200 10.94 7.19 -19.51
C GLU A 200 10.02 6.45 -20.48
N PHE A 201 8.83 6.11 -20.01
CA PHE A 201 7.80 5.50 -20.83
C PHE A 201 6.40 5.91 -20.38
N LEU A 202 5.39 5.49 -21.13
CA LEU A 202 3.99 5.75 -20.87
C LEU A 202 3.24 4.41 -20.87
N PHE A 203 2.41 4.21 -19.85
CA PHE A 203 1.38 3.17 -19.92
C PHE A 203 0.29 3.63 -20.89
N GLU A 204 0.24 3.05 -22.09
CA GLU A 204 -0.66 3.52 -23.15
C GLU A 204 -2.12 3.10 -22.94
N GLU A 205 -2.33 1.99 -22.24
CA GLU A 205 -3.64 1.34 -22.03
C GLU A 205 -4.54 2.04 -20.99
N ILE A 206 -4.17 3.25 -20.54
CA ILE A 206 -4.85 3.95 -19.47
C ILE A 206 -5.83 4.97 -19.99
N GLU A 207 -7.05 4.91 -19.48
CA GLU A 207 -8.09 5.92 -19.64
C GLU A 207 -8.39 6.58 -18.28
N GLY A 208 -8.06 7.86 -18.16
CA GLY A 208 -8.27 8.62 -16.93
C GLY A 208 -7.14 8.48 -15.90
N PRO A 209 -7.27 9.19 -14.77
CA PRO A 209 -6.22 9.23 -13.76
C PRO A 209 -6.11 7.90 -13.01
N LEU A 210 -4.87 7.46 -12.79
CA LEU A 210 -4.55 6.31 -11.95
C LEU A 210 -4.67 6.66 -10.47
N GLU A 211 -5.13 5.69 -9.68
CA GLU A 211 -5.17 5.75 -8.20
C GLU A 211 -4.23 4.73 -7.56
N HIS A 212 -4.09 3.54 -8.18
CA HIS A 212 -3.21 2.52 -7.67
C HIS A 212 -2.35 1.93 -8.78
N HIS A 213 -1.13 1.62 -8.42
CA HIS A 213 -0.19 0.84 -9.21
C HIS A 213 0.41 -0.22 -8.29
N PHE A 214 0.05 -1.49 -8.50
CA PHE A 214 0.65 -2.63 -7.83
C PHE A 214 1.61 -3.31 -8.79
N ARG A 215 2.73 -3.77 -8.25
CA ARG A 215 3.78 -4.36 -9.07
C ARG A 215 4.33 -5.63 -8.44
N HIS A 216 4.53 -6.64 -9.28
CA HIS A 216 5.20 -7.88 -8.92
C HIS A 216 6.06 -8.38 -10.10
N GLY A 217 7.38 -8.25 -9.99
CA GLY A 217 8.30 -8.53 -11.10
C GLY A 217 7.96 -7.71 -12.33
N THR A 218 7.66 -8.37 -13.45
CA THR A 218 7.26 -7.74 -14.72
C THR A 218 5.77 -7.44 -14.81
N ASN A 219 4.98 -7.84 -13.80
CA ASN A 219 3.54 -7.67 -13.77
C ASN A 219 3.15 -6.36 -13.09
N ASP A 220 2.50 -5.48 -13.83
CA ASP A 220 1.94 -4.22 -13.35
C ASP A 220 0.42 -4.32 -13.35
N LEU A 221 -0.21 -4.00 -12.22
CA LEU A 221 -1.66 -3.83 -12.12
C LEU A 221 -1.97 -2.35 -11.90
N LEU A 222 -2.58 -1.74 -12.88
CA LEU A 222 -2.92 -0.32 -12.91
C LEU A 222 -4.41 -0.15 -12.66
N CYS A 223 -4.78 0.74 -11.76
CA CYS A 223 -6.15 0.94 -11.36
C CYS A 223 -6.51 2.41 -11.44
N SER A 224 -7.57 2.72 -12.18
CA SER A 224 -8.09 4.08 -12.29
C SER A 224 -9.15 4.40 -11.24
N ALA A 225 -9.39 5.68 -11.01
CA ALA A 225 -10.48 6.18 -10.15
C ALA A 225 -11.88 5.69 -10.59
N SER A 226 -12.05 5.39 -11.88
CA SER A 226 -13.32 4.87 -12.43
C SER A 226 -13.50 3.36 -12.28
N GLY A 227 -12.56 2.66 -11.62
CA GLY A 227 -12.62 1.21 -11.43
C GLY A 227 -12.13 0.39 -12.63
N VAL A 228 -11.48 1.02 -13.61
CA VAL A 228 -10.82 0.27 -14.68
C VAL A 228 -9.52 -0.32 -14.16
N LEU A 229 -9.36 -1.63 -14.30
CA LEU A 229 -8.13 -2.36 -14.05
C LEU A 229 -7.45 -2.72 -15.38
N VAL A 230 -6.14 -2.52 -15.44
CA VAL A 230 -5.30 -2.97 -16.54
C VAL A 230 -4.13 -3.76 -15.96
N TRP A 231 -4.05 -5.05 -16.30
CA TRP A 231 -2.89 -5.87 -15.99
C TRP A 231 -1.98 -5.92 -17.20
N LEU A 232 -0.74 -5.54 -16.99
CA LEU A 232 0.34 -5.62 -17.96
C LEU A 232 1.38 -6.65 -17.49
N ASP A 233 1.98 -7.37 -18.42
CA ASP A 233 3.18 -8.18 -18.22
C ASP A 233 4.25 -7.71 -19.20
N SER A 234 5.39 -7.25 -18.67
CA SER A 234 6.45 -6.65 -19.49
C SER A 234 5.92 -5.54 -20.42
N LEU A 235 5.09 -4.67 -19.89
CA LEU A 235 4.38 -3.56 -20.56
C LEU A 235 3.36 -4.01 -21.63
N ARG A 236 3.09 -5.30 -21.78
CA ARG A 236 2.08 -5.82 -22.72
C ARG A 236 0.77 -6.09 -21.99
N PRO A 237 -0.37 -5.66 -22.54
CA PRO A 237 -1.65 -5.90 -21.92
C PRO A 237 -1.98 -7.40 -21.85
N VAL A 238 -2.25 -7.87 -20.65
CA VAL A 238 -2.71 -9.24 -20.37
C VAL A 238 -4.22 -9.23 -20.24
N ARG A 239 -4.75 -8.27 -19.48
CA ARG A 239 -6.18 -8.20 -19.19
C ARG A 239 -6.62 -6.80 -18.82
N ARG A 240 -7.84 -6.47 -19.26
CA ARG A 240 -8.55 -5.26 -18.85
C ARG A 240 -9.92 -5.63 -18.31
N VAL A 241 -10.29 -5.05 -17.17
CA VAL A 241 -11.55 -5.33 -16.47
C VAL A 241 -12.15 -4.02 -15.97
N GLN A 242 -13.47 -3.86 -16.11
CA GLN A 242 -14.23 -2.80 -15.45
C GLN A 242 -14.81 -3.36 -14.16
N LEU A 243 -14.47 -2.77 -13.03
CA LEU A 243 -15.03 -3.07 -11.72
C LEU A 243 -16.19 -2.15 -11.38
N ARG A 244 -16.97 -2.52 -10.36
CA ARG A 244 -18.08 -1.72 -9.83
C ARG A 244 -17.64 -0.45 -9.10
N GLY A 245 -16.41 -0.44 -8.60
CA GLY A 245 -15.86 0.69 -7.83
C GLY A 245 -14.34 0.61 -7.67
N PRO A 246 -13.78 1.50 -6.85
CA PRO A 246 -12.34 1.54 -6.60
C PRO A 246 -11.88 0.28 -5.86
N ILE A 247 -10.61 -0.05 -6.01
CA ILE A 247 -9.97 -1.11 -5.23
C ILE A 247 -9.29 -0.55 -3.99
N GLN A 248 -9.09 -1.41 -2.99
CA GLN A 248 -8.41 -1.07 -1.74
C GLN A 248 -6.99 -1.63 -1.70
N SER A 249 -6.82 -2.86 -2.16
CA SER A 249 -5.50 -3.51 -2.26
C SER A 249 -5.48 -4.60 -3.31
N ALA A 250 -4.28 -4.95 -3.76
CA ALA A 250 -4.05 -6.11 -4.60
C ALA A 250 -2.74 -6.79 -4.20
N ILE A 251 -2.70 -8.11 -4.30
CA ILE A 251 -1.52 -8.92 -4.04
C ILE A 251 -1.35 -9.96 -5.13
N TRP A 252 -0.11 -10.21 -5.54
CA TRP A 252 0.22 -11.27 -6.47
C TRP A 252 0.13 -12.63 -5.77
N ASP A 253 -0.59 -13.56 -6.38
CA ASP A 253 -0.65 -14.95 -5.93
C ASP A 253 0.15 -15.83 -6.88
N HIS A 254 1.29 -16.34 -6.40
CA HIS A 254 2.19 -17.21 -7.18
C HIS A 254 1.53 -18.53 -7.65
N LYS A 255 0.55 -19.03 -6.90
CA LYS A 255 -0.15 -20.28 -7.28
C LYS A 255 -1.14 -20.06 -8.40
N LEU A 256 -1.71 -18.88 -8.47
CA LEU A 256 -2.65 -18.48 -9.52
C LEU A 256 -1.93 -17.87 -10.72
N GLU A 257 -0.64 -17.51 -10.57
CA GLU A 257 0.08 -16.65 -11.51
C GLU A 257 -0.77 -15.44 -11.91
N GLY A 258 -1.33 -14.77 -10.88
CA GLY A 258 -2.30 -13.71 -11.07
C GLY A 258 -2.49 -12.86 -9.81
N TRP A 259 -3.48 -11.97 -9.87
CA TRP A 259 -3.76 -11.01 -8.81
C TRP A 259 -4.98 -11.43 -7.99
N ARG A 260 -4.87 -11.30 -6.66
CA ARG A 260 -6.01 -11.23 -5.74
C ARG A 260 -6.25 -9.78 -5.38
N ILE A 261 -7.50 -9.34 -5.49
CA ILE A 261 -7.85 -7.93 -5.41
C ILE A 261 -9.00 -7.75 -4.43
N ALA A 262 -8.82 -6.83 -3.49
CA ALA A 262 -9.86 -6.32 -2.60
C ALA A 262 -10.53 -5.11 -3.27
N GLY A 263 -11.73 -5.32 -3.79
CA GLY A 263 -12.50 -4.30 -4.49
C GLY A 263 -13.60 -3.66 -3.63
N TRP A 264 -14.47 -2.89 -4.24
CA TRP A 264 -15.60 -2.26 -3.56
C TRP A 264 -16.72 -3.29 -3.32
N ARG A 265 -16.73 -3.89 -2.11
CA ARG A 265 -17.64 -4.97 -1.71
C ARG A 265 -17.54 -6.21 -2.60
N GLU A 266 -16.33 -6.49 -3.05
CA GLU A 266 -16.05 -7.66 -3.86
C GLU A 266 -14.63 -8.17 -3.65
N GLU A 267 -14.46 -9.50 -3.67
CA GLU A 267 -13.20 -10.19 -3.83
C GLU A 267 -13.05 -10.59 -5.28
N ILE A 268 -11.87 -10.34 -5.88
CA ILE A 268 -11.64 -10.60 -7.29
C ILE A 268 -10.37 -11.43 -7.45
N ILE A 269 -10.44 -12.45 -8.30
CA ILE A 269 -9.31 -13.18 -8.83
C ILE A 269 -9.12 -12.78 -10.28
N LEU A 270 -7.96 -12.26 -10.60
CA LEU A 270 -7.57 -11.89 -11.95
C LEU A 270 -6.41 -12.77 -12.40
N SER A 271 -6.72 -13.77 -13.20
CA SER A 271 -5.75 -14.70 -13.78
C SER A 271 -5.68 -14.55 -15.30
N ARG A 272 -4.68 -15.17 -15.95
CA ARG A 272 -4.56 -15.11 -17.42
C ARG A 272 -5.80 -15.65 -18.13
N PRO A 273 -6.35 -16.83 -17.77
CA PRO A 273 -7.52 -17.37 -18.46
C PRO A 273 -8.82 -16.65 -18.11
N GLN A 274 -8.99 -16.14 -16.88
CA GLN A 274 -10.30 -15.67 -16.42
C GLN A 274 -10.24 -14.61 -15.32
N THR A 275 -11.38 -13.96 -15.12
CA THR A 275 -11.65 -13.08 -13.99
C THR A 275 -12.82 -13.69 -13.21
N GLU A 276 -12.64 -13.88 -11.91
CA GLU A 276 -13.68 -14.35 -11.01
C GLU A 276 -13.96 -13.26 -9.97
N THR A 277 -15.23 -13.04 -9.67
CA THR A 277 -15.67 -12.02 -8.70
C THR A 277 -16.68 -12.61 -7.74
N SER A 278 -16.49 -12.37 -6.45
CA SER A 278 -17.44 -12.72 -5.40
C SER A 278 -17.84 -11.50 -4.60
N GLU A 279 -19.15 -11.28 -4.43
CA GLU A 279 -19.69 -10.18 -3.65
C GLU A 279 -19.45 -10.39 -2.14
N THR A 280 -19.19 -9.30 -1.43
CA THR A 280 -19.02 -9.29 0.02
C THR A 280 -19.97 -8.27 0.66
N SER A 281 -20.44 -8.56 1.89
CA SER A 281 -21.30 -7.63 2.65
C SER A 281 -20.58 -6.37 3.10
N GLU A 282 -19.28 -6.53 3.46
CA GLU A 282 -18.40 -5.46 3.93
C GLU A 282 -17.38 -5.14 2.85
N ILE A 283 -16.65 -4.03 3.01
CA ILE A 283 -15.59 -3.62 2.09
C ILE A 283 -14.31 -4.35 2.48
N PRO A 284 -13.76 -5.24 1.62
CA PRO A 284 -12.44 -5.82 1.84
C PRO A 284 -11.37 -4.72 1.74
N VAL A 285 -10.49 -4.66 2.74
CA VAL A 285 -9.40 -3.67 2.82
C VAL A 285 -8.08 -4.29 2.41
N HIS A 286 -7.85 -5.54 2.81
CA HIS A 286 -6.58 -6.21 2.57
C HIS A 286 -6.77 -7.71 2.39
N ILE A 287 -5.90 -8.33 1.58
CA ILE A 287 -5.84 -9.77 1.38
C ILE A 287 -4.51 -10.26 1.93
N HIS A 288 -4.56 -11.28 2.78
CA HIS A 288 -3.40 -11.92 3.37
C HIS A 288 -3.30 -13.38 2.94
N ILE A 289 -2.17 -13.76 2.33
CA ILE A 289 -1.89 -15.12 1.89
C ILE A 289 -0.92 -15.76 2.88
N GLN A 290 -1.36 -16.85 3.52
CA GLN A 290 -0.59 -17.62 4.48
C GLN A 290 -0.57 -19.09 4.06
N GLY A 291 0.50 -19.54 3.45
CA GLY A 291 0.62 -20.91 2.96
C GLY A 291 -0.44 -21.28 1.92
N SER A 292 -1.39 -22.14 2.30
CA SER A 292 -2.54 -22.51 1.46
C SER A 292 -3.80 -21.71 1.78
N ARG A 293 -3.78 -20.94 2.85
CA ARG A 293 -4.93 -20.16 3.33
C ARG A 293 -4.86 -18.73 2.81
N THR A 294 -5.98 -18.21 2.38
CA THR A 294 -6.13 -16.79 2.04
C THR A 294 -7.21 -16.18 2.91
N LEU A 295 -6.87 -15.12 3.60
CA LEU A 295 -7.75 -14.38 4.50
C LEU A 295 -7.99 -12.98 3.97
N ILE A 296 -9.18 -12.48 4.19
CA ILE A 296 -9.59 -11.12 3.83
C ILE A 296 -9.90 -10.35 5.10
N LEU A 297 -9.26 -9.19 5.25
CA LEU A 297 -9.57 -8.21 6.28
C LEU A 297 -10.58 -7.21 5.74
N PHE A 298 -11.64 -6.97 6.48
CA PHE A 298 -12.71 -6.04 6.11
C PHE A 298 -12.62 -4.71 6.87
N ASN A 299 -13.27 -3.70 6.33
CA ASN A 299 -13.29 -2.35 6.90
C ASN A 299 -13.89 -2.27 8.32
N ASP A 300 -14.67 -3.27 8.73
CA ASP A 300 -15.18 -3.37 10.11
C ASP A 300 -14.21 -4.07 11.07
N GLY A 301 -13.01 -4.43 10.61
CA GLY A 301 -11.98 -5.15 11.36
C GLY A 301 -12.15 -6.67 11.39
N SER A 302 -13.21 -7.21 10.83
CA SER A 302 -13.43 -8.66 10.77
C SER A 302 -12.54 -9.34 9.73
N TRP A 303 -12.28 -10.63 9.96
CA TRP A 303 -11.58 -11.49 9.03
C TRP A 303 -12.51 -12.57 8.49
N ARG A 304 -12.30 -12.98 7.25
CA ARG A 304 -12.97 -14.13 6.63
C ARG A 304 -12.00 -14.89 5.74
N ASN A 305 -12.26 -16.19 5.56
CA ASN A 305 -11.57 -16.95 4.54
C ASN A 305 -12.03 -16.46 3.16
N SER A 306 -11.08 -16.37 2.23
CA SER A 306 -11.37 -16.16 0.82
C SER A 306 -12.27 -17.29 0.30
N VAL A 307 -13.30 -16.95 -0.46
CA VAL A 307 -14.14 -17.97 -1.15
C VAL A 307 -13.36 -18.73 -2.22
N TYR A 308 -12.24 -18.18 -2.66
CA TYR A 308 -11.31 -18.76 -3.61
C TYR A 308 -10.09 -19.41 -2.94
N SER A 309 -10.19 -19.78 -1.66
CA SER A 309 -9.13 -20.58 -1.05
C SER A 309 -9.02 -21.91 -1.81
N THR A 310 -7.80 -22.29 -2.17
CA THR A 310 -7.53 -23.56 -2.86
C THR A 310 -7.79 -24.74 -1.92
N SER A 311 -9.07 -25.05 -1.63
CA SER A 311 -9.44 -26.36 -1.19
C SER A 311 -9.14 -27.31 -2.36
N LYS A 312 -8.37 -28.35 -2.11
CA LYS A 312 -8.20 -29.49 -3.02
C LYS A 312 -9.57 -29.85 -3.59
N LYS A 313 -9.92 -29.42 -4.78
CA LYS A 313 -10.96 -30.06 -5.56
C LYS A 313 -10.39 -31.45 -5.86
N GLY A 314 -11.01 -32.44 -5.25
CA GLY A 314 -10.60 -33.81 -5.26
C GLY A 314 -10.35 -34.32 -6.67
N GLN A 315 -9.26 -35.02 -6.81
CA GLN A 315 -9.23 -36.21 -7.60
C GLN A 315 -10.27 -37.17 -7.02
N ASP A 316 -11.48 -37.10 -7.53
CA ASP A 316 -12.48 -38.12 -7.32
C ASP A 316 -12.99 -38.60 -8.67
N SER A 317 -12.56 -39.84 -8.91
CA SER A 317 -13.24 -40.87 -9.68
C SER A 317 -13.43 -40.65 -11.19
N LEU A 318 -12.40 -40.99 -11.92
CA LEU A 318 -12.57 -41.88 -13.06
C LEU A 318 -12.27 -43.31 -12.58
N THR A 319 -13.22 -43.93 -11.96
CA THR A 319 -13.24 -45.41 -11.87
C THR A 319 -14.08 -45.91 -13.03
N ASP A 320 -13.37 -46.62 -13.88
CA ASP A 320 -13.86 -47.67 -14.78
C ASP A 320 -15.25 -48.24 -14.43
N SER A 321 -16.05 -48.35 -15.42
CA SER A 321 -16.88 -49.54 -15.62
C SER A 321 -16.89 -49.88 -17.10
N CYS A 322 -15.91 -50.72 -17.46
CA CYS A 322 -16.12 -51.67 -18.53
C CYS A 322 -17.16 -52.70 -18.07
N LEU A 323 -18.21 -52.84 -18.83
CA LEU A 323 -18.82 -54.09 -19.24
C LEU A 323 -19.62 -53.88 -20.50
#